data_83b57f00147684da7f23d8e9df99a741
#
_entry.id   83b57f00147684da7f23d8e9df99a741
#
_cell.length_a   1.000
_cell.length_b   1.000
_cell.length_c   1.000
_cell.angle_alpha   90.00
_cell.angle_beta   90.00
_cell.angle_gamma   90.00
#
_symmetry.space_group_name_H-M   'P 1'
#
loop_
_entity.id
_entity.type
_entity.pdbx_description
1 polymer ?
#
loop_
_entity_poly.entity_id
_entity_poly.type
_entity_poly.pdbx_seq_one_letter_code
_entity_poly.pdbx_strand_id
1 'polypeptide(L)'
;LEDQGQWKDLWEEANKTAQTREQEITTLKQQLEELKTSNETANTRTSALAAISDSGAINAEQTLSLLQNKLKRNDEGKVVVIDGGVEQDFNTYVNNLKNPGSGWEHHFKASSAAGMGAKPTPTSNVSPGMTNPWKEGSINITRQMTLEGSDPDLAAVLKREAGVS
;
A
#
# COMPACT_ATOMS: atom_id res chain seq x y z
N LEU A 1 -37.24 46.75 -53.21
CA LEU A 1 -37.00 45.32 -53.54
C LEU A 1 -35.55 44.87 -53.23
N GLU A 2 -34.54 45.74 -53.45
CA GLU A 2 -33.13 45.42 -53.11
C GLU A 2 -32.87 45.33 -51.62
N ASP A 3 -33.48 46.18 -50.80
CA ASP A 3 -33.34 46.16 -49.33
C ASP A 3 -33.85 44.86 -48.70
N GLN A 4 -34.92 44.28 -49.22
CA GLN A 4 -35.48 43.02 -48.70
C GLN A 4 -34.56 41.81 -48.94
N GLY A 5 -33.83 41.81 -50.07
CA GLY A 5 -32.84 40.77 -50.37
C GLY A 5 -31.66 40.79 -49.43
N GLN A 6 -31.11 41.99 -49.18
CA GLN A 6 -29.99 42.18 -48.26
C GLN A 6 -30.30 41.77 -46.79
N TRP A 7 -31.52 42.05 -46.33
CA TRP A 7 -31.96 41.63 -44.99
C TRP A 7 -32.10 40.13 -44.88
N LYS A 8 -32.55 39.46 -45.91
CA LYS A 8 -32.67 38.00 -45.95
C LYS A 8 -31.29 37.33 -45.89
N ASP A 9 -30.34 37.80 -46.68
CA ASP A 9 -28.99 37.28 -46.73
C ASP A 9 -28.27 37.46 -45.38
N LEU A 10 -28.42 38.66 -44.77
CA LEU A 10 -27.90 38.93 -43.43
C LEU A 10 -28.52 38.03 -42.35
N TRP A 11 -29.83 37.79 -42.45
CA TRP A 11 -30.52 36.91 -41.51
C TRP A 11 -30.09 35.45 -41.67
N GLU A 12 -29.93 34.98 -42.89
CA GLU A 12 -29.43 33.63 -43.16
C GLU A 12 -27.99 33.43 -42.67
N GLU A 13 -27.12 34.41 -42.90
CA GLU A 13 -25.75 34.38 -42.43
C GLU A 13 -25.67 34.42 -40.87
N ALA A 14 -26.46 35.28 -40.24
CA ALA A 14 -26.57 35.35 -38.80
C ALA A 14 -27.08 34.03 -38.20
N ASN A 15 -28.09 33.43 -38.80
CA ASN A 15 -28.65 32.17 -38.35
C ASN A 15 -27.66 30.99 -38.52
N LYS A 16 -26.96 30.95 -39.66
CA LYS A 16 -25.90 29.97 -39.90
C LYS A 16 -24.76 30.13 -38.88
N THR A 17 -24.35 31.37 -38.60
CA THR A 17 -23.34 31.67 -37.61
C THR A 17 -23.79 31.25 -36.20
N ALA A 18 -25.04 31.51 -35.83
CA ALA A 18 -25.62 31.09 -34.56
C ALA A 18 -25.61 29.55 -34.40
N GLN A 19 -26.05 28.84 -35.43
CA GLN A 19 -26.03 27.37 -35.46
C GLN A 19 -24.59 26.81 -35.31
N THR A 20 -23.62 27.39 -36.01
CA THR A 20 -22.22 26.99 -35.91
C THR A 20 -21.68 27.19 -34.51
N ARG A 21 -21.96 28.34 -33.89
CA ARG A 21 -21.57 28.62 -32.51
C ARG A 21 -22.24 27.70 -31.50
N GLU A 22 -23.51 27.34 -31.70
CA GLU A 22 -24.19 26.36 -30.84
C GLU A 22 -23.50 24.98 -30.89
N GLN A 23 -23.13 24.54 -32.10
CA GLN A 23 -22.39 23.30 -32.28
C GLN A 23 -21.00 23.37 -31.61
N GLU A 24 -20.27 24.46 -31.78
CA GLU A 24 -18.99 24.69 -31.14
C GLU A 24 -19.11 24.65 -29.62
N ILE A 25 -20.10 25.33 -29.04
CA ILE A 25 -20.37 25.34 -27.60
C ILE A 25 -20.67 23.92 -27.09
N THR A 26 -21.46 23.15 -27.84
CA THR A 26 -21.79 21.78 -27.47
C THR A 26 -20.53 20.90 -27.48
N THR A 27 -19.71 21.02 -28.53
CA THR A 27 -18.45 20.29 -28.67
C THR A 27 -17.47 20.66 -27.56
N LEU A 28 -17.31 21.94 -27.26
CA LEU A 28 -16.44 22.42 -26.19
C LEU A 28 -16.90 21.94 -24.82
N LYS A 29 -18.20 21.90 -24.57
CA LYS A 29 -18.75 21.34 -23.32
C LYS A 29 -18.43 19.85 -23.16
N GLN A 30 -18.57 19.08 -24.25
CA GLN A 30 -18.22 17.66 -24.25
C GLN A 30 -16.73 17.45 -23.98
N GLN A 31 -15.86 18.19 -24.68
CA GLN A 31 -14.42 18.12 -24.48
C GLN A 31 -14.02 18.50 -23.05
N LEU A 32 -14.65 19.51 -22.47
CA LEU A 32 -14.40 19.93 -21.10
C LEU A 32 -14.80 18.83 -20.09
N GLU A 33 -15.93 18.17 -20.32
CA GLU A 33 -16.38 17.06 -19.45
C GLU A 33 -15.48 15.83 -19.58
N GLU A 34 -15.07 15.48 -20.80
CA GLU A 34 -14.11 14.41 -21.04
C GLU A 34 -12.76 14.70 -20.37
N LEU A 35 -12.28 15.93 -20.50
CA LEU A 35 -11.03 16.35 -19.88
C LEU A 35 -11.09 16.31 -18.34
N LYS A 36 -12.20 16.75 -17.76
CA LYS A 36 -12.43 16.65 -16.31
C LYS A 36 -12.41 15.19 -15.85
N THR A 37 -13.19 14.33 -16.49
CA THR A 37 -13.27 12.91 -16.16
C THR A 37 -11.91 12.23 -16.28
N SER A 38 -11.18 12.51 -17.36
CA SER A 38 -9.83 12.00 -17.59
C SER A 38 -8.86 12.46 -16.50
N ASN A 39 -8.89 13.74 -16.15
CA ASN A 39 -8.05 14.31 -15.10
C ASN A 39 -8.39 13.73 -13.71
N GLU A 40 -9.66 13.61 -13.39
CA GLU A 40 -10.11 12.98 -12.13
C GLU A 40 -9.66 11.52 -12.04
N THR A 41 -9.78 10.78 -13.12
CA THR A 41 -9.32 9.37 -13.19
C THR A 41 -7.81 9.29 -13.01
N ALA A 42 -7.04 10.13 -13.70
CA ALA A 42 -5.58 10.17 -13.58
C ALA A 42 -5.13 10.56 -12.16
N ASN A 43 -5.75 11.57 -11.57
CA ASN A 43 -5.46 12.01 -10.20
C ASN A 43 -5.83 10.94 -9.18
N THR A 44 -6.96 10.27 -9.34
CA THR A 44 -7.38 9.15 -8.49
C THR A 44 -6.37 8.00 -8.55
N ARG A 45 -5.95 7.63 -9.77
CA ARG A 45 -4.93 6.61 -9.99
C ARG A 45 -3.60 6.96 -9.33
N THR A 46 -3.13 8.19 -9.52
CA THR A 46 -1.85 8.65 -8.94
C THR A 46 -1.90 8.64 -7.42
N SER A 47 -2.98 9.15 -6.83
CA SER A 47 -3.16 9.17 -5.38
C SER A 47 -3.25 7.76 -4.79
N ALA A 48 -3.98 6.88 -5.44
CA ALA A 48 -4.10 5.49 -5.02
C ALA A 48 -2.77 4.73 -5.14
N LEU A 49 -2.02 4.95 -6.22
CA LEU A 49 -0.70 4.34 -6.42
C LEU A 49 0.28 4.79 -5.34
N ALA A 50 0.30 6.08 -5.01
CA ALA A 50 1.13 6.61 -3.93
C ALA A 50 0.78 5.94 -2.59
N ALA A 51 -0.49 5.89 -2.22
CA ALA A 51 -0.95 5.27 -0.98
C ALA A 51 -0.59 3.78 -0.88
N ILE A 52 -0.73 3.02 -1.96
CA ILE A 52 -0.34 1.61 -2.03
C ILE A 52 1.17 1.45 -1.89
N SER A 53 1.95 2.30 -2.58
CA SER A 53 3.41 2.31 -2.50
C SER A 53 3.91 2.62 -1.10
N ASP A 54 3.37 3.67 -0.47
CA ASP A 54 3.70 4.10 0.90
C ASP A 54 3.32 3.03 1.93
N SER A 55 2.30 2.25 1.64
CA SER A 55 1.90 1.13 2.48
C SER A 55 2.85 -0.08 2.43
N GLY A 56 3.85 -0.04 1.55
CA GLY A 56 4.86 -1.09 1.43
C GLY A 56 4.44 -2.26 0.52
N ALA A 57 3.59 -2.02 -0.46
CA ALA A 57 3.25 -3.02 -1.47
C ALA A 57 4.51 -3.47 -2.24
N ILE A 58 4.60 -4.76 -2.54
CA ILE A 58 5.70 -5.35 -3.30
C ILE A 58 5.63 -4.87 -4.75
N ASN A 59 4.41 -4.83 -5.30
CA ASN A 59 4.12 -4.32 -6.63
C ASN A 59 2.86 -3.44 -6.56
N ALA A 60 3.06 -2.12 -6.46
CA ALA A 60 1.98 -1.17 -6.29
C ALA A 60 1.04 -1.10 -7.52
N GLU A 61 1.58 -1.21 -8.74
CA GLU A 61 0.78 -1.20 -9.97
C GLU A 61 -0.14 -2.42 -10.07
N GLN A 62 0.36 -3.60 -9.75
CA GLN A 62 -0.43 -4.82 -9.73
C GLN A 62 -1.52 -4.74 -8.68
N THR A 63 -1.19 -4.31 -7.47
CA THR A 63 -2.16 -4.13 -6.39
C THR A 63 -3.24 -3.12 -6.79
N LEU A 64 -2.84 -2.00 -7.40
CA LEU A 64 -3.78 -1.00 -7.89
C LEU A 64 -4.72 -1.57 -8.96
N SER A 65 -4.21 -2.36 -9.91
CA SER A 65 -5.03 -2.94 -10.98
C SER A 65 -6.13 -3.85 -10.45
N LEU A 66 -5.88 -4.54 -9.33
CA LEU A 66 -6.86 -5.39 -8.67
C LEU A 66 -7.92 -4.59 -7.89
N LEU A 67 -7.56 -3.40 -7.42
CA LEU A 67 -8.44 -2.55 -6.61
C LEU A 67 -9.17 -1.48 -7.42
N GLN A 68 -8.75 -1.21 -8.66
CA GLN A 68 -9.23 -0.07 -9.47
C GLN A 68 -10.75 -0.01 -9.63
N ASN A 69 -11.44 -1.16 -9.69
CA ASN A 69 -12.89 -1.22 -9.85
C ASN A 69 -13.68 -0.81 -8.59
N LYS A 70 -13.01 -0.77 -7.44
CA LYS A 70 -13.59 -0.37 -6.15
C LYS A 70 -13.27 1.09 -5.81
N LEU A 71 -12.36 1.73 -6.57
CA LEU A 71 -11.92 3.08 -6.31
C LEU A 71 -12.95 4.09 -6.80
N LYS A 72 -13.23 5.07 -5.96
CA LYS A 72 -13.99 6.26 -6.30
C LYS A 72 -13.36 7.50 -5.67
N ARG A 73 -13.82 8.65 -6.11
CA ARG A 73 -13.51 9.92 -5.49
C ARG A 73 -14.77 10.46 -4.85
N ASN A 74 -14.68 10.87 -3.60
CA ASN A 74 -15.80 11.50 -2.91
C ASN A 74 -15.90 13.00 -3.28
N ASP A 75 -16.96 13.66 -2.82
CA ASP A 75 -17.22 15.08 -3.08
C ASP A 75 -16.11 15.99 -2.51
N GLU A 76 -15.37 15.54 -1.52
CA GLU A 76 -14.19 16.23 -0.95
C GLU A 76 -12.92 16.03 -1.78
N GLY A 77 -12.98 15.24 -2.86
CA GLY A 77 -11.83 14.94 -3.71
C GLY A 77 -10.87 13.90 -3.15
N LYS A 78 -11.24 13.20 -2.09
CA LYS A 78 -10.45 12.09 -1.51
C LYS A 78 -10.72 10.77 -2.23
N VAL A 79 -9.71 9.94 -2.32
CA VAL A 79 -9.86 8.58 -2.85
C VAL A 79 -10.48 7.69 -1.77
N VAL A 80 -11.57 7.05 -2.11
CA VAL A 80 -12.33 6.14 -1.26
C VAL A 80 -12.55 4.81 -1.96
N VAL A 81 -12.80 3.78 -1.18
CA VAL A 81 -13.18 2.43 -1.66
C VAL A 81 -14.62 2.16 -1.30
N ILE A 82 -15.37 1.62 -2.25
CA ILE A 82 -16.69 1.07 -1.97
C ILE A 82 -16.55 -0.45 -1.93
N ASP A 83 -16.62 -1.00 -0.74
CA ASP A 83 -16.60 -2.45 -0.52
C ASP A 83 -17.84 -2.87 0.26
N GLY A 84 -18.60 -3.82 -0.32
CA GLY A 84 -19.87 -4.27 0.26
C GLY A 84 -20.92 -3.16 0.46
N GLY A 85 -20.85 -2.06 -0.31
CA GLY A 85 -21.75 -0.91 -0.18
C GLY A 85 -21.35 0.09 0.90
N VAL A 86 -20.22 -0.12 1.57
CA VAL A 86 -19.68 0.79 2.58
C VAL A 86 -18.51 1.58 1.97
N GLU A 87 -18.58 2.91 2.10
CA GLU A 87 -17.50 3.81 1.72
C GLU A 87 -16.45 3.86 2.83
N GLN A 88 -15.20 3.64 2.46
CA GLN A 88 -14.06 3.67 3.38
C GLN A 88 -12.94 4.53 2.78
N ASP A 89 -12.22 5.23 3.65
CA ASP A 89 -10.98 5.91 3.27
C ASP A 89 -9.98 4.91 2.70
N PHE A 90 -9.37 5.26 1.56
CA PHE A 90 -8.49 4.35 0.82
C PHE A 90 -7.23 3.96 1.60
N ASN A 91 -6.62 4.90 2.33
CA ASN A 91 -5.42 4.62 3.12
C ASN A 91 -5.74 3.63 4.25
N THR A 92 -6.87 3.83 4.92
CA THR A 92 -7.37 2.92 5.96
C THR A 92 -7.64 1.54 5.39
N TYR A 93 -8.28 1.47 4.22
CA TYR A 93 -8.56 0.21 3.54
C TYR A 93 -7.28 -0.54 3.18
N VAL A 94 -6.31 0.12 2.54
CA VAL A 94 -5.02 -0.49 2.17
C VAL A 94 -4.24 -0.97 3.40
N ASN A 95 -4.28 -0.22 4.50
CA ASN A 95 -3.67 -0.66 5.76
C ASN A 95 -4.33 -1.92 6.34
N ASN A 96 -5.63 -2.06 6.20
CA ASN A 96 -6.35 -3.26 6.62
C ASN A 96 -6.01 -4.48 5.76
N LEU A 97 -5.68 -4.28 4.47
CA LEU A 97 -5.26 -5.38 3.58
C LEU A 97 -3.94 -6.04 4.01
N LYS A 98 -3.10 -5.37 4.79
CA LYS A 98 -1.85 -5.93 5.33
C LYS A 98 -2.07 -6.88 6.50
N ASN A 99 -3.24 -6.82 7.13
CA ASN A 99 -3.51 -7.61 8.32
C ASN A 99 -3.54 -9.10 7.99
N PRO A 100 -2.97 -9.97 8.87
CA PRO A 100 -3.05 -11.42 8.70
C PRO A 100 -4.49 -11.88 8.56
N GLY A 101 -4.74 -12.73 7.58
CA GLY A 101 -6.08 -13.25 7.30
C GLY A 101 -6.92 -12.40 6.36
N SER A 102 -6.40 -11.29 5.85
CA SER A 102 -7.07 -10.48 4.81
C SER A 102 -7.08 -11.17 3.44
N GLY A 103 -6.18 -12.13 3.23
CA GLY A 103 -5.92 -12.76 1.93
C GLY A 103 -5.07 -11.91 0.97
N TRP A 104 -4.73 -10.68 1.38
CA TRP A 104 -3.94 -9.72 0.59
C TRP A 104 -2.54 -9.49 1.13
N GLU A 105 -2.21 -10.05 2.29
CA GLU A 105 -0.94 -9.86 2.98
C GLU A 105 0.29 -10.17 2.11
N HIS A 106 0.15 -11.11 1.17
CA HIS A 106 1.22 -11.50 0.25
C HIS A 106 1.56 -10.42 -0.82
N HIS A 107 0.72 -9.42 -0.99
CA HIS A 107 1.00 -8.26 -1.85
C HIS A 107 1.85 -7.20 -1.17
N PHE A 108 2.06 -7.30 0.14
CA PHE A 108 2.80 -6.33 0.94
C PHE A 108 4.08 -6.94 1.50
N LYS A 109 5.10 -6.10 1.70
CA LYS A 109 6.32 -6.52 2.37
C LYS A 109 5.98 -6.94 3.79
N ALA A 110 6.50 -8.10 4.23
CA ALA A 110 6.36 -8.51 5.62
C ALA A 110 6.88 -7.40 6.54
N SER A 111 6.10 -7.05 7.55
CA SER A 111 6.58 -6.14 8.59
C SER A 111 7.82 -6.77 9.22
N SER A 112 8.92 -6.02 9.30
CA SER A 112 10.14 -6.47 9.99
C SER A 112 9.89 -6.81 11.46
N ALA A 113 8.78 -6.29 12.02
CA ALA A 113 8.32 -6.67 13.36
C ALA A 113 7.70 -8.07 13.41
N ALA A 114 7.20 -8.62 12.30
CA ALA A 114 6.68 -9.99 12.25
C ALA A 114 7.80 -11.06 12.32
N GLY A 115 9.04 -10.69 12.00
CA GLY A 115 10.21 -11.56 12.18
C GLY A 115 10.79 -11.57 13.60
N MET A 116 10.42 -10.61 14.45
CA MET A 116 10.86 -10.54 15.86
C MET A 116 9.90 -11.21 16.84
N GLY A 117 8.84 -11.83 16.39
CA GLY A 117 7.82 -12.47 17.24
C GLY A 117 8.10 -13.94 17.57
N ALA A 118 9.09 -14.58 16.97
CA ALA A 118 9.71 -15.75 17.56
C ALA A 118 10.72 -15.22 18.58
N LYS A 119 10.31 -15.06 19.85
CA LYS A 119 11.29 -15.29 20.91
C LYS A 119 12.01 -16.58 20.53
N PRO A 120 13.33 -16.59 20.33
CA PRO A 120 14.00 -17.87 20.27
C PRO A 120 13.58 -18.57 21.54
N THR A 121 12.75 -19.58 21.43
CA THR A 121 12.77 -20.63 22.46
C THR A 121 14.26 -20.91 22.59
N PRO A 122 14.85 -20.85 23.78
CA PRO A 122 16.24 -21.25 23.95
C PRO A 122 16.28 -22.73 23.61
N THR A 123 16.26 -23.02 22.33
CA THR A 123 16.68 -24.29 21.80
C THR A 123 18.19 -24.21 22.06
N SER A 124 18.63 -24.94 23.02
CA SER A 124 20.03 -25.18 23.30
C SER A 124 20.76 -25.40 21.97
N ASN A 125 21.28 -24.30 21.38
CA ASN A 125 22.29 -24.37 20.34
C ASN A 125 23.61 -24.79 20.98
N VAL A 126 23.52 -25.83 21.76
CA VAL A 126 24.68 -26.64 22.07
C VAL A 126 24.99 -27.38 20.79
N SER A 127 25.99 -26.93 20.04
CA SER A 127 26.49 -27.68 18.89
C SER A 127 26.64 -29.14 19.31
N PRO A 128 26.19 -30.13 18.50
CA PRO A 128 26.33 -31.54 18.83
C PRO A 128 27.81 -31.83 19.13
N GLY A 129 28.14 -32.09 20.40
CA GLY A 129 29.51 -32.30 20.86
C GLY A 129 30.05 -31.22 21.81
N MET A 130 29.34 -30.16 22.13
CA MET A 130 29.76 -29.19 23.11
C MET A 130 29.39 -29.70 24.53
N THR A 131 30.38 -30.13 25.27
CA THR A 131 30.21 -30.55 26.65
C THR A 131 29.97 -29.33 27.54
N ASN A 132 28.89 -29.34 28.33
CA ASN A 132 28.56 -28.25 29.24
C ASN A 132 29.67 -28.10 30.34
N PRO A 133 30.39 -26.97 30.40
CA PRO A 133 31.52 -26.81 31.27
C PRO A 133 31.15 -26.61 32.75
N TRP A 134 29.89 -26.50 33.11
CA TRP A 134 29.37 -26.45 34.47
C TRP A 134 28.83 -27.77 34.96
N LYS A 135 28.66 -28.77 34.09
CA LYS A 135 28.09 -30.06 34.47
C LYS A 135 29.10 -30.92 35.21
N GLU A 136 28.65 -31.59 36.30
CA GLU A 136 29.45 -32.52 37.05
C GLU A 136 30.07 -33.58 36.15
N GLY A 137 31.37 -33.81 36.28
CA GLY A 137 32.14 -34.71 35.39
C GLY A 137 32.74 -34.04 34.14
N SER A 138 32.38 -32.78 33.82
CA SER A 138 32.93 -32.03 32.69
C SER A 138 33.28 -30.58 33.02
N ILE A 139 33.54 -30.29 34.31
CA ILE A 139 33.87 -28.95 34.80
C ILE A 139 35.14 -28.42 34.11
N ASN A 140 35.00 -27.25 33.46
CA ASN A 140 36.13 -26.57 32.81
C ASN A 140 36.07 -25.07 33.08
N ILE A 141 36.83 -24.61 34.07
CA ILE A 141 36.85 -23.24 34.57
C ILE A 141 37.27 -22.25 33.47
N THR A 142 38.26 -22.60 32.66
CA THR A 142 38.74 -21.73 31.58
C THR A 142 37.64 -21.47 30.56
N ARG A 143 36.88 -22.50 30.20
CA ARG A 143 35.79 -22.39 29.26
C ARG A 143 34.57 -21.67 29.85
N GLN A 144 34.31 -21.81 31.14
CA GLN A 144 33.30 -21.04 31.87
C GLN A 144 33.61 -19.54 31.80
N MET A 145 34.82 -19.12 32.13
CA MET A 145 35.26 -17.72 32.08
C MET A 145 35.19 -17.16 30.63
N THR A 146 35.59 -17.96 29.66
CA THR A 146 35.51 -17.53 28.24
C THR A 146 34.07 -17.32 27.80
N LEU A 147 33.15 -18.23 28.14
CA LEU A 147 31.74 -18.13 27.81
C LEU A 147 31.06 -16.98 28.57
N GLU A 148 31.37 -16.74 29.81
CA GLU A 148 30.85 -15.60 30.57
C GLU A 148 31.29 -14.25 30.00
N GLY A 149 32.47 -14.18 29.38
CA GLY A 149 32.95 -12.98 28.75
C GLY A 149 32.47 -12.78 27.29
N SER A 150 32.32 -13.87 26.55
CA SER A 150 31.98 -13.80 25.10
C SER A 150 30.50 -13.95 24.82
N ASP A 151 29.78 -14.74 25.61
CA ASP A 151 28.34 -15.01 25.43
C ASP A 151 27.67 -15.29 26.82
N PRO A 152 27.35 -14.21 27.56
CA PRO A 152 26.76 -14.33 28.87
C PRO A 152 25.40 -15.00 28.89
N ASP A 153 24.63 -14.89 27.80
CA ASP A 153 23.32 -15.51 27.68
C ASP A 153 23.43 -17.03 27.56
N LEU A 154 24.35 -17.52 26.75
CA LEU A 154 24.64 -18.94 26.60
C LEU A 154 25.21 -19.49 27.91
N ALA A 155 26.08 -18.75 28.58
CA ALA A 155 26.63 -19.13 29.90
C ALA A 155 25.50 -19.31 30.94
N ALA A 156 24.52 -18.39 30.97
CA ALA A 156 23.38 -18.48 31.88
C ALA A 156 22.49 -19.73 31.61
N VAL A 157 22.30 -20.09 30.36
CA VAL A 157 21.56 -21.30 29.95
C VAL A 157 22.29 -22.55 30.42
N LEU A 158 23.60 -22.65 30.14
CA LEU A 158 24.39 -23.81 30.50
C LEU A 158 24.55 -23.99 32.05
N LYS A 159 24.64 -22.88 32.80
CA LYS A 159 24.58 -22.90 34.27
C LYS A 159 23.28 -23.50 34.78
N ARG A 160 22.15 -23.03 34.22
CA ARG A 160 20.82 -23.52 34.60
C ARG A 160 20.67 -25.01 34.29
N GLU A 161 21.14 -25.48 33.12
CA GLU A 161 21.15 -26.92 32.78
C GLU A 161 22.02 -27.76 33.69
N ALA A 162 23.09 -27.18 34.21
CA ALA A 162 23.97 -27.85 35.17
C ALA A 162 23.49 -27.77 36.62
N GLY A 163 22.38 -27.05 36.89
CA GLY A 163 21.86 -26.84 38.23
C GLY A 163 22.71 -25.89 39.09
N VAL A 164 23.54 -25.05 38.46
CA VAL A 164 24.37 -24.04 39.11
C VAL A 164 23.69 -22.69 38.93
N SER A 165 23.28 -22.03 40.01
CA SER A 165 22.69 -20.69 40.06
C SER A 165 23.70 -19.62 40.42
#